data_d691c3771798b764e92cf503cca5f125
#
_entry.id   d691c3771798b764e92cf503cca5f125
#
_cell.length_a   1.000
_cell.length_b   1.000
_cell.length_c   1.000
_cell.angle_alpha   90.00
_cell.angle_beta   90.00
_cell.angle_gamma   90.00
#
_symmetry.space_group_name_H-M   'P 1'
#
loop_
_entity.id
_entity.type
_entity.pdbx_description
1 polymer ?
#
loop_
_entity_poly.entity_id
_entity_poly.type
_entity_poly.pdbx_seq_one_letter_code
_entity_poly.pdbx_strand_id
1 'polypeptide(L)'
;MFTRHVTRKFSAYLHEELSPEENRRIAEHLIGCSRCRVEFEEVKFGMTLAEQLPITPAPQSLWSEIDAALSKQSTTYVVAHPRWRPQTAFAIAASIIVLGLAGALLIRSISNTQTSWAVARLQGTPRIGSIAIGEAGKLRVGQWLETDAGSRAQINVGTIGQVQVDPNTRVRLLETKPTEHRLELARGRMSAVVWAPPKLFFVNTPSGIAEDLGCAYTLEVDDDGNSILHVTSGWVSLQLTNRESAVPAGAACATRRGIGPGTPYFEDASEAFRSALANVDFGGDGPARISALKVIVREARSRDAMTLWYLLSRVSEPERVRVYDRLAELVPPPEPVTREGVLKLNEQMLDLWKEQLAFAPNTNSQKLKLREKF
;
A
#
# COMPACT_ATOMS: atom_id res chain seq x y z
N MET A 1 -21.41 13.74 -18.75
CA MET A 1 -20.79 14.55 -17.69
C MET A 1 -19.29 14.51 -17.91
N PHE A 2 -18.65 15.57 -18.39
CA PHE A 2 -17.21 15.59 -18.64
C PHE A 2 -16.50 15.66 -17.29
N THR A 3 -15.97 14.53 -16.84
CA THR A 3 -15.11 14.49 -15.64
C THR A 3 -13.79 15.19 -15.96
N ARG A 4 -13.53 16.32 -15.32
CA ARG A 4 -12.23 17.00 -15.41
C ARG A 4 -11.15 16.05 -14.92
N HIS A 5 -10.18 15.72 -15.78
CA HIS A 5 -9.02 14.91 -15.40
C HIS A 5 -8.17 15.61 -14.34
N VAL A 6 -7.65 14.84 -13.39
CA VAL A 6 -6.92 15.35 -12.19
C VAL A 6 -5.41 15.27 -12.34
N THR A 7 -4.91 15.03 -13.55
CA THR A 7 -3.50 14.75 -13.86
C THR A 7 -2.52 15.82 -13.37
N ARG A 8 -2.93 17.09 -13.40
CA ARG A 8 -2.10 18.23 -12.93
C ARG A 8 -1.78 18.21 -11.44
N LYS A 9 -2.49 17.39 -10.66
CA LYS A 9 -2.31 17.30 -9.20
C LYS A 9 -1.59 16.03 -8.76
N PHE A 10 -1.15 15.17 -9.68
CA PHE A 10 -0.52 13.92 -9.32
C PHE A 10 0.80 14.10 -8.57
N SER A 11 1.64 15.07 -8.98
CA SER A 11 2.87 15.38 -8.24
C SER A 11 2.57 15.83 -6.81
N ALA A 12 1.68 16.82 -6.64
CA ALA A 12 1.27 17.29 -5.32
C ALA A 12 0.58 16.20 -4.47
N TYR A 13 -0.15 15.28 -5.12
CA TYR A 13 -0.75 14.12 -4.45
C TYR A 13 0.31 13.14 -3.94
N LEU A 14 1.36 12.87 -4.72
CA LEU A 14 2.46 11.98 -4.35
C LEU A 14 3.40 12.59 -3.29
N HIS A 15 3.51 13.92 -3.26
CA HIS A 15 4.33 14.65 -2.28
C HIS A 15 3.55 15.12 -1.03
N GLU A 16 2.29 14.68 -0.86
CA GLU A 16 1.44 15.02 0.30
C GLU A 16 1.14 16.51 0.47
N GLU A 17 1.22 17.29 -0.60
CA GLU A 17 1.03 18.74 -0.59
C GLU A 17 -0.46 19.15 -0.66
N LEU A 18 -1.37 18.17 -0.81
CA LEU A 18 -2.80 18.43 -0.98
C LEU A 18 -3.56 18.30 0.34
N SER A 19 -4.70 18.99 0.43
CA SER A 19 -5.61 18.81 1.54
C SER A 19 -6.22 17.40 1.56
N PRO A 20 -6.64 16.88 2.75
CA PRO A 20 -7.26 15.55 2.85
C PRO A 20 -8.48 15.38 1.94
N GLU A 21 -9.26 16.43 1.72
CA GLU A 21 -10.43 16.40 0.85
C GLU A 21 -10.05 16.29 -0.64
N GLU A 22 -8.99 16.97 -1.05
CA GLU A 22 -8.47 16.88 -2.41
C GLU A 22 -7.84 15.52 -2.67
N ASN A 23 -7.09 14.97 -1.72
CA ASN A 23 -6.54 13.62 -1.77
C ASN A 23 -7.65 12.58 -1.99
N ARG A 24 -8.73 12.67 -1.24
CA ARG A 24 -9.90 11.80 -1.40
C ARG A 24 -10.51 11.90 -2.80
N ARG A 25 -10.72 13.11 -3.31
CA ARG A 25 -11.30 13.34 -4.66
C ARG A 25 -10.42 12.75 -5.76
N ILE A 26 -9.09 12.86 -5.64
CA ILE A 26 -8.16 12.28 -6.60
C ILE A 26 -8.21 10.76 -6.54
N ALA A 27 -8.18 10.16 -5.34
CA ALA A 27 -8.29 8.73 -5.17
C ALA A 27 -9.59 8.15 -5.74
N GLU A 28 -10.74 8.77 -5.43
CA GLU A 28 -12.03 8.39 -5.98
C GLU A 28 -12.05 8.48 -7.51
N HIS A 29 -11.44 9.54 -8.08
CA HIS A 29 -11.32 9.68 -9.52
C HIS A 29 -10.43 8.60 -10.14
N LEU A 30 -9.31 8.25 -9.51
CA LEU A 30 -8.39 7.19 -9.98
C LEU A 30 -9.06 5.81 -9.98
N ILE A 31 -10.00 5.54 -9.08
CA ILE A 31 -10.79 4.29 -9.09
C ILE A 31 -11.69 4.23 -10.34
N GLY A 32 -12.32 5.34 -10.71
CA GLY A 32 -13.28 5.41 -11.82
C GLY A 32 -12.67 5.69 -13.21
N CYS A 33 -11.44 6.16 -13.30
CA CYS A 33 -10.84 6.64 -14.56
C CYS A 33 -9.56 5.90 -14.92
N SER A 34 -9.64 4.92 -15.83
CA SER A 34 -8.49 4.14 -16.29
C SER A 34 -7.39 4.99 -16.93
N ARG A 35 -7.74 6.08 -17.64
CA ARG A 35 -6.77 6.98 -18.24
C ARG A 35 -5.92 7.68 -17.18
N CYS A 36 -6.56 8.25 -16.15
CA CYS A 36 -5.83 8.93 -15.08
C CYS A 36 -4.99 7.95 -14.28
N ARG A 37 -5.40 6.69 -14.14
CA ARG A 37 -4.58 5.64 -13.51
C ARG A 37 -3.27 5.41 -14.25
N VAL A 38 -3.31 5.27 -15.57
CA VAL A 38 -2.09 5.07 -16.38
C VAL A 38 -1.17 6.27 -16.25
N GLU A 39 -1.68 7.50 -16.37
CA GLU A 39 -0.90 8.71 -16.21
C GLU A 39 -0.35 8.87 -14.77
N PHE A 40 -1.08 8.42 -13.76
CA PHE A 40 -0.62 8.42 -12.37
C PHE A 40 0.55 7.45 -12.15
N GLU A 41 0.47 6.23 -12.68
CA GLU A 41 1.57 5.27 -12.61
C GLU A 41 2.83 5.76 -13.35
N GLU A 42 2.67 6.48 -14.47
CA GLU A 42 3.79 7.11 -15.18
C GLU A 42 4.49 8.18 -14.33
N VAL A 43 3.72 9.04 -13.64
CA VAL A 43 4.28 10.06 -12.73
C VAL A 43 4.98 9.42 -11.54
N LYS A 44 4.36 8.41 -10.93
CA LYS A 44 4.93 7.64 -9.81
C LYS A 44 6.25 6.95 -10.22
N PHE A 45 6.29 6.38 -11.41
CA PHE A 45 7.51 5.81 -11.97
C PHE A 45 8.62 6.85 -12.15
N GLY A 46 8.27 8.02 -12.73
CA GLY A 46 9.23 9.12 -12.88
C GLY A 46 9.81 9.58 -11.55
N MET A 47 9.00 9.60 -10.48
CA MET A 47 9.47 9.91 -9.12
C MET A 47 10.44 8.85 -8.60
N THR A 48 10.13 7.58 -8.76
CA THR A 48 11.03 6.47 -8.35
C THR A 48 12.37 6.52 -9.11
N LEU A 49 12.35 6.85 -10.40
CA LEU A 49 13.60 7.05 -11.16
C LEU A 49 14.39 8.26 -10.66
N ALA A 50 13.72 9.34 -10.30
CA ALA A 50 14.40 10.53 -9.77
C ALA A 50 15.07 10.25 -8.41
N GLU A 51 14.46 9.41 -7.56
CA GLU A 51 15.05 8.98 -6.29
C GLU A 51 16.32 8.13 -6.45
N GLN A 52 16.50 7.47 -7.61
CA GLN A 52 17.68 6.67 -7.93
C GLN A 52 18.83 7.49 -8.52
N LEU A 53 18.60 8.78 -8.81
CA LEU A 53 19.67 9.63 -9.31
C LEU A 53 20.76 9.82 -8.24
N PRO A 54 22.05 9.78 -8.62
CA PRO A 54 23.13 9.99 -7.68
C PRO A 54 23.01 11.39 -7.06
N ILE A 55 23.06 11.44 -5.74
CA ILE A 55 23.05 12.70 -4.99
C ILE A 55 24.33 13.45 -5.35
N THR A 56 24.21 14.54 -6.10
CA THR A 56 25.33 15.42 -6.38
C THR A 56 25.53 16.35 -5.19
N PRO A 57 26.71 16.29 -4.54
CA PRO A 57 26.97 17.20 -3.41
C PRO A 57 26.92 18.65 -3.87
N ALA A 58 26.21 19.47 -3.10
CA ALA A 58 26.16 20.91 -3.36
C ALA A 58 27.58 21.52 -3.29
N PRO A 59 27.92 22.50 -4.14
CA PRO A 59 29.18 23.20 -4.06
C PRO A 59 29.39 23.81 -2.67
N GLN A 60 30.58 23.72 -2.10
CA GLN A 60 30.86 24.27 -0.76
C GLN A 60 30.64 25.79 -0.70
N SER A 61 30.76 26.51 -1.82
CA SER A 61 30.47 27.94 -1.92
C SER A 61 29.00 28.28 -1.63
N LEU A 62 28.07 27.35 -1.87
CA LEU A 62 26.64 27.58 -1.69
C LEU A 62 26.29 27.88 -0.23
N TRP A 63 26.92 27.18 0.72
CA TRP A 63 26.68 27.41 2.14
C TRP A 63 27.17 28.79 2.58
N SER A 64 28.32 29.26 2.09
CA SER A 64 28.82 30.59 2.41
C SER A 64 27.96 31.72 1.84
N GLU A 65 27.35 31.49 0.67
CA GLU A 65 26.42 32.44 0.07
C GLU A 65 25.10 32.52 0.81
N ILE A 66 24.56 31.36 1.26
CA ILE A 66 23.33 31.28 2.08
C ILE A 66 23.58 31.96 3.44
N ASP A 67 24.70 31.67 4.10
CA ASP A 67 25.05 32.27 5.40
C ASP A 67 25.23 33.79 5.28
N ALA A 68 25.86 34.27 4.21
CA ALA A 68 26.00 35.68 3.93
C ALA A 68 24.65 36.37 3.61
N ALA A 69 23.73 35.68 2.97
CA ALA A 69 22.38 36.17 2.70
C ALA A 69 21.52 36.24 3.99
N LEU A 70 21.60 35.21 4.81
CA LEU A 70 20.90 35.18 6.12
C LEU A 70 21.46 36.21 7.10
N SER A 71 22.78 36.39 7.12
CA SER A 71 23.46 37.39 7.99
C SER A 71 23.10 38.86 7.62
N LYS A 72 22.84 39.11 6.33
CA LYS A 72 22.38 40.43 5.87
C LYS A 72 20.96 40.79 6.29
N GLN A 73 20.15 39.80 6.65
CA GLN A 73 18.77 40.00 7.15
C GLN A 73 18.71 40.19 8.66
N SER A 74 19.83 40.14 9.39
CA SER A 74 19.88 40.42 10.82
C SER A 74 19.75 41.94 11.05
N THR A 75 18.55 42.44 10.94
CA THR A 75 18.22 43.79 11.39
C THR A 75 18.49 43.80 12.90
N THR A 76 19.52 44.55 13.31
CA THR A 76 19.87 44.76 14.71
C THR A 76 18.73 45.53 15.38
N TYR A 77 17.82 44.80 16.02
CA TYR A 77 16.91 45.44 16.95
C TYR A 77 17.72 45.89 18.17
N VAL A 78 17.93 47.19 18.29
CA VAL A 78 18.43 47.78 19.53
C VAL A 78 17.36 47.55 20.59
N VAL A 79 17.55 46.51 21.38
CA VAL A 79 16.69 46.28 22.55
C VAL A 79 17.02 47.28 23.59
N ALA A 80 16.23 48.35 23.69
CA ALA A 80 16.22 49.22 24.86
C ALA A 80 15.80 48.36 26.06
N HIS A 81 16.70 48.12 26.98
CA HIS A 81 16.40 47.36 28.19
C HIS A 81 15.47 48.20 29.08
N PRO A 82 14.18 47.87 29.23
CA PRO A 82 13.32 48.50 30.20
C PRO A 82 13.80 48.08 31.59
N ARG A 83 13.98 49.05 32.48
CA ARG A 83 14.21 48.76 33.90
C ARG A 83 12.98 48.09 34.49
N TRP A 84 13.00 46.77 34.54
CA TRP A 84 11.90 45.95 35.05
C TRP A 84 11.77 46.12 36.56
N ARG A 85 10.60 46.54 37.00
CA ARG A 85 10.20 46.46 38.40
C ARG A 85 9.95 44.98 38.73
N PRO A 86 10.41 44.46 39.90
CA PRO A 86 10.31 43.02 40.21
C PRO A 86 8.87 42.48 40.18
N GLN A 87 7.87 43.31 40.36
CA GLN A 87 6.45 42.91 40.30
C GLN A 87 5.97 42.50 38.90
N THR A 88 6.59 43.03 37.83
CA THR A 88 6.23 42.64 36.44
C THR A 88 6.88 41.31 35.99
N ALA A 89 8.02 40.95 36.62
CA ALA A 89 8.69 39.67 36.32
C ALA A 89 7.85 38.44 36.74
N PHE A 90 7.17 38.55 37.89
CA PHE A 90 6.26 37.48 38.35
C PHE A 90 5.01 37.32 37.47
N ALA A 91 4.46 38.40 36.93
CA ALA A 91 3.30 38.34 36.04
C ALA A 91 3.65 37.68 34.69
N ILE A 92 4.84 37.95 34.15
CA ILE A 92 5.31 37.35 32.89
C ILE A 92 5.65 35.86 33.09
N ALA A 93 6.31 35.50 34.19
CA ALA A 93 6.60 34.11 34.50
C ALA A 93 5.32 33.29 34.68
N ALA A 94 4.31 33.82 35.36
CA ALA A 94 3.00 33.18 35.48
C ALA A 94 2.29 33.03 34.14
N SER A 95 2.36 34.02 33.24
CA SER A 95 1.78 33.95 31.90
C SER A 95 2.43 32.88 31.02
N ILE A 96 3.77 32.75 31.09
CA ILE A 96 4.52 31.69 30.34
C ILE A 96 4.14 30.30 30.86
N ILE A 97 4.00 30.14 32.18
CA ILE A 97 3.59 28.86 32.78
C ILE A 97 2.16 28.51 32.36
N VAL A 98 1.23 29.47 32.38
CA VAL A 98 -0.16 29.26 31.96
C VAL A 98 -0.23 28.93 30.45
N LEU A 99 0.52 29.65 29.60
CA LEU A 99 0.60 29.37 28.17
C LEU A 99 1.27 28.03 27.91
N GLY A 100 2.30 27.67 28.66
CA GLY A 100 2.96 26.34 28.55
C GLY A 100 2.03 25.22 28.99
N LEU A 101 1.27 25.38 30.08
CA LEU A 101 0.27 24.43 30.52
C LEU A 101 -0.92 24.32 29.53
N ALA A 102 -1.41 25.47 29.06
CA ALA A 102 -2.46 25.47 28.02
C ALA A 102 -1.99 24.84 26.71
N GLY A 103 -0.75 25.13 26.29
CA GLY A 103 -0.11 24.48 25.14
C GLY A 103 0.06 22.98 25.33
N ALA A 104 0.53 22.54 26.49
CA ALA A 104 0.66 21.11 26.81
C ALA A 104 -0.69 20.38 26.89
N LEU A 105 -1.73 21.06 27.43
CA LEU A 105 -3.10 20.52 27.44
C LEU A 105 -3.71 20.47 26.03
N LEU A 106 -3.45 21.46 25.18
CA LEU A 106 -3.85 21.45 23.77
C LEU A 106 -3.14 20.36 22.99
N ILE A 107 -1.83 20.22 23.13
CA ILE A 107 -1.04 19.15 22.49
C ILE A 107 -1.55 17.78 22.98
N ARG A 108 -1.81 17.62 24.27
CA ARG A 108 -2.35 16.38 24.84
C ARG A 108 -3.78 16.10 24.37
N SER A 109 -4.60 17.14 24.17
CA SER A 109 -5.96 17.01 23.59
C SER A 109 -5.91 16.62 22.12
N ILE A 110 -5.00 17.20 21.34
CA ILE A 110 -4.79 16.87 19.93
C ILE A 110 -4.21 15.45 19.79
N SER A 111 -3.26 15.04 20.64
CA SER A 111 -2.69 13.71 20.67
C SER A 111 -3.69 12.62 21.08
N ASN A 112 -4.70 12.99 21.87
CA ASN A 112 -5.72 12.05 22.36
C ASN A 112 -6.87 11.83 21.36
N THR A 113 -6.93 12.58 20.25
CA THR A 113 -8.00 12.45 19.24
C THR A 113 -7.79 11.32 18.26
N GLN A 114 -6.61 10.69 18.19
CA GLN A 114 -6.29 9.62 17.24
C GLN A 114 -6.39 8.20 17.80
N THR A 115 -6.89 7.99 19.01
CA THR A 115 -7.00 6.65 19.60
C THR A 115 -8.24 5.86 19.16
N SER A 116 -9.02 6.39 18.24
CA SER A 116 -10.25 5.76 17.75
C SER A 116 -10.61 6.20 16.33
N TRP A 117 -11.25 5.31 15.60
CA TRP A 117 -11.80 5.60 14.27
C TRP A 117 -13.32 5.68 14.32
N ALA A 118 -13.88 6.56 13.50
CA ALA A 118 -15.32 6.63 13.31
C ALA A 118 -15.80 5.42 12.51
N VAL A 119 -16.89 4.82 12.97
CA VAL A 119 -17.57 3.70 12.29
C VAL A 119 -18.99 4.13 11.99
N ALA A 120 -19.40 4.02 10.74
CA ALA A 120 -20.78 4.23 10.31
C ALA A 120 -21.45 2.87 10.06
N ARG A 121 -22.70 2.74 10.47
CA ARG A 121 -23.54 1.62 10.10
C ARG A 121 -24.02 1.80 8.67
N LEU A 122 -23.74 0.84 7.80
CA LEU A 122 -24.29 0.80 6.45
C LEU A 122 -25.58 -0.03 6.39
N GLN A 123 -25.62 -1.15 7.11
CA GLN A 123 -26.75 -2.06 7.13
C GLN A 123 -26.78 -2.89 8.41
N GLY A 124 -27.97 -3.33 8.83
CA GLY A 124 -28.14 -4.24 9.97
C GLY A 124 -27.75 -3.63 11.31
N THR A 125 -27.20 -4.43 12.19
CA THR A 125 -26.81 -4.05 13.57
C THR A 125 -25.38 -4.46 13.89
N PRO A 126 -24.36 -3.85 13.24
CA PRO A 126 -22.96 -4.13 13.57
C PRO A 126 -22.68 -3.78 15.04
N ARG A 127 -21.69 -4.44 15.65
CA ARG A 127 -21.38 -4.31 17.08
C ARG A 127 -19.91 -3.94 17.30
N ILE A 128 -19.67 -3.06 18.27
CA ILE A 128 -18.33 -2.80 18.80
C ILE A 128 -18.28 -3.42 20.21
N GLY A 129 -17.54 -4.52 20.37
CA GLY A 129 -17.60 -5.34 21.55
C GLY A 129 -19.02 -5.87 21.81
N SER A 130 -19.58 -5.55 22.98
CA SER A 130 -20.96 -5.93 23.33
C SER A 130 -22.03 -4.94 22.86
N ILE A 131 -21.65 -3.77 22.34
CA ILE A 131 -22.57 -2.65 22.06
C ILE A 131 -22.95 -2.66 20.58
N ALA A 132 -24.24 -2.69 20.27
CA ALA A 132 -24.74 -2.49 18.92
C ALA A 132 -24.56 -1.03 18.48
N ILE A 133 -24.12 -0.83 17.25
CA ILE A 133 -23.95 0.52 16.68
C ILE A 133 -25.29 1.00 16.14
N GLY A 134 -25.72 2.19 16.57
CA GLY A 134 -26.86 2.88 15.98
C GLY A 134 -26.53 3.36 14.56
N GLU A 135 -26.49 4.69 14.36
CA GLU A 135 -26.05 5.26 13.06
C GLU A 135 -24.53 5.34 12.96
N ALA A 136 -23.87 5.69 14.05
CA ALA A 136 -22.40 5.81 14.13
C ALA A 136 -21.85 5.33 15.46
N GLY A 137 -20.59 4.94 15.46
CA GLY A 137 -19.83 4.52 16.64
C GLY A 137 -18.38 4.94 16.56
N LYS A 138 -17.60 4.63 17.61
CA LYS A 138 -16.15 4.86 17.66
C LYS A 138 -15.46 3.55 18.00
N LEU A 139 -14.62 3.07 17.09
CA LEU A 139 -13.77 1.90 17.28
C LEU A 139 -12.45 2.35 17.90
N ARG A 140 -12.19 1.95 19.14
CA ARG A 140 -10.94 2.26 19.86
C ARG A 140 -9.89 1.16 19.65
N VAL A 141 -8.64 1.51 19.85
CA VAL A 141 -7.54 0.53 19.86
C VAL A 141 -7.88 -0.61 20.83
N GLY A 142 -7.70 -1.85 20.37
CA GLY A 142 -8.02 -3.08 21.08
C GLY A 142 -9.45 -3.58 20.96
N GLN A 143 -10.40 -2.76 20.46
CA GLN A 143 -11.78 -3.15 20.31
C GLN A 143 -12.05 -3.92 19.01
N TRP A 144 -13.00 -4.85 19.08
CA TRP A 144 -13.54 -5.60 17.95
C TRP A 144 -14.77 -4.92 17.38
N LEU A 145 -14.83 -4.82 16.06
CA LEU A 145 -16.04 -4.58 15.28
C LEU A 145 -16.46 -5.90 14.64
N GLU A 146 -17.72 -6.28 14.84
CA GLU A 146 -18.31 -7.51 14.35
C GLU A 146 -19.58 -7.23 13.56
N THR A 147 -19.75 -7.91 12.45
CA THR A 147 -20.94 -7.91 11.61
C THR A 147 -21.53 -9.32 11.57
N ASP A 148 -22.85 -9.43 11.69
CA ASP A 148 -23.59 -10.66 11.41
C ASP A 148 -23.92 -10.81 9.91
N ALA A 149 -24.69 -11.84 9.55
CA ALA A 149 -25.04 -12.13 8.16
C ALA A 149 -25.84 -11.02 7.45
N GLY A 150 -26.49 -10.12 8.20
CA GLY A 150 -27.30 -9.01 7.67
C GLY A 150 -26.66 -7.63 7.85
N SER A 151 -25.48 -7.57 8.45
CA SER A 151 -24.87 -6.29 8.85
C SER A 151 -23.69 -5.92 7.99
N ARG A 152 -23.54 -4.59 7.75
CA ARG A 152 -22.37 -3.96 7.13
C ARG A 152 -22.01 -2.68 7.86
N ALA A 153 -20.70 -2.39 7.92
CA ALA A 153 -20.19 -1.18 8.51
C ALA A 153 -19.11 -0.54 7.65
N GLN A 154 -18.88 0.75 7.84
CA GLN A 154 -17.76 1.47 7.24
C GLN A 154 -16.91 2.07 8.34
N ILE A 155 -15.61 1.82 8.29
CA ILE A 155 -14.61 2.42 9.16
C ILE A 155 -13.94 3.55 8.39
N ASN A 156 -13.89 4.74 8.96
CA ASN A 156 -13.09 5.84 8.43
C ASN A 156 -11.71 5.80 9.10
N VAL A 157 -10.68 5.50 8.30
CA VAL A 157 -9.29 5.37 8.77
C VAL A 157 -8.67 6.77 8.83
N GLY A 158 -8.96 7.53 9.87
CA GLY A 158 -8.51 8.91 9.99
C GLY A 158 -8.83 9.73 8.74
N THR A 159 -7.79 10.37 8.18
CA THR A 159 -7.85 11.13 6.93
C THR A 159 -7.31 10.36 5.72
N ILE A 160 -6.87 9.10 5.90
CA ILE A 160 -6.08 8.36 4.92
C ILE A 160 -6.86 7.30 4.13
N GLY A 161 -8.07 6.93 4.56
CA GLY A 161 -8.79 5.89 3.86
C GLY A 161 -10.14 5.52 4.47
N GLN A 162 -10.78 4.56 3.82
CA GLN A 162 -12.03 3.96 4.26
C GLN A 162 -11.94 2.45 4.13
N VAL A 163 -12.54 1.73 5.08
CA VAL A 163 -12.65 0.29 5.07
C VAL A 163 -14.12 -0.08 5.21
N GLN A 164 -14.68 -0.73 4.22
CA GLN A 164 -15.99 -1.35 4.30
C GLN A 164 -15.83 -2.76 4.87
N VAL A 165 -16.65 -3.08 5.87
CA VAL A 165 -16.69 -4.37 6.55
C VAL A 165 -17.97 -5.08 6.12
N ASP A 166 -17.83 -6.20 5.43
CA ASP A 166 -18.92 -7.00 4.87
C ASP A 166 -19.58 -7.90 5.95
N PRO A 167 -20.68 -8.61 5.64
CA PRO A 167 -21.31 -9.54 6.57
C PRO A 167 -20.39 -10.64 7.11
N ASN A 168 -20.70 -11.17 8.29
CA ASN A 168 -19.97 -12.27 8.96
C ASN A 168 -18.47 -11.97 9.20
N THR A 169 -18.12 -10.70 9.37
CA THR A 169 -16.75 -10.23 9.45
C THR A 169 -16.40 -9.78 10.87
N ARG A 170 -15.14 -10.05 11.25
CA ARG A 170 -14.59 -9.66 12.54
C ARG A 170 -13.26 -8.95 12.35
N VAL A 171 -13.23 -7.64 12.67
CA VAL A 171 -12.02 -6.79 12.57
C VAL A 171 -11.71 -6.14 13.91
N ARG A 172 -10.44 -5.88 14.18
CA ARG A 172 -9.98 -5.19 15.38
C ARG A 172 -9.04 -4.06 15.03
N LEU A 173 -9.19 -2.92 15.68
CA LEU A 173 -8.20 -1.84 15.59
C LEU A 173 -7.02 -2.17 16.50
N LEU A 174 -5.84 -2.36 15.92
CA LEU A 174 -4.63 -2.65 16.67
C LEU A 174 -3.84 -1.40 17.00
N GLU A 175 -3.72 -0.49 16.03
CA GLU A 175 -2.90 0.71 16.18
C GLU A 175 -3.43 1.86 15.33
N THR A 176 -3.28 3.09 15.85
CA THR A 176 -3.53 4.32 15.09
C THR A 176 -2.56 5.39 15.57
N LYS A 177 -1.47 5.57 14.80
CA LYS A 177 -0.43 6.58 15.00
C LYS A 177 -0.25 7.37 13.71
N PRO A 178 0.31 8.57 13.75
CA PRO A 178 0.59 9.35 12.52
C PRO A 178 1.44 8.59 11.48
N THR A 179 2.29 7.69 11.94
CA THR A 179 3.23 6.91 11.10
C THR A 179 2.76 5.49 10.82
N GLU A 180 1.68 5.01 11.46
CA GLU A 180 1.21 3.64 11.29
C GLU A 180 -0.26 3.50 11.71
N HIS A 181 -1.05 2.88 10.85
CA HIS A 181 -2.42 2.49 11.11
C HIS A 181 -2.57 0.98 10.85
N ARG A 182 -3.06 0.24 11.83
CA ARG A 182 -3.10 -1.22 11.76
C ARG A 182 -4.44 -1.79 12.17
N LEU A 183 -5.05 -2.55 11.27
CA LEU A 183 -6.21 -3.40 11.54
C LEU A 183 -5.78 -4.86 11.66
N GLU A 184 -6.62 -5.67 12.31
CA GLU A 184 -6.61 -7.12 12.21
C GLU A 184 -7.94 -7.56 11.60
N LEU A 185 -7.87 -8.36 10.55
CA LEU A 185 -9.00 -9.10 9.99
C LEU A 185 -8.88 -10.55 10.45
N ALA A 186 -9.67 -10.94 11.46
CA ALA A 186 -9.61 -12.29 12.01
C ALA A 186 -10.39 -13.30 11.16
N ARG A 187 -11.50 -12.88 10.55
CA ARG A 187 -12.33 -13.63 9.60
C ARG A 187 -13.27 -12.73 8.82
N GLY A 188 -13.79 -13.24 7.72
CA GLY A 188 -14.74 -12.56 6.87
C GLY A 188 -14.08 -11.70 5.81
N ARG A 189 -14.75 -10.65 5.35
CA ARG A 189 -14.35 -9.88 4.17
C ARG A 189 -14.38 -8.38 4.44
N MET A 190 -13.34 -7.70 3.98
CA MET A 190 -13.28 -6.25 3.98
C MET A 190 -12.79 -5.71 2.63
N SER A 191 -13.24 -4.51 2.28
CA SER A 191 -12.74 -3.75 1.15
C SER A 191 -12.14 -2.44 1.64
N ALA A 192 -10.89 -2.17 1.29
CA ALA A 192 -10.16 -0.97 1.67
C ALA A 192 -9.93 -0.07 0.46
N VAL A 193 -10.07 1.23 0.67
CA VAL A 193 -9.65 2.28 -0.25
C VAL A 193 -8.78 3.25 0.54
N VAL A 194 -7.49 3.24 0.23
CA VAL A 194 -6.48 4.03 0.95
C VAL A 194 -5.83 5.00 -0.01
N TRP A 195 -5.83 6.28 0.36
CA TRP A 195 -5.22 7.36 -0.41
C TRP A 195 -4.03 8.01 0.30
N ALA A 196 -3.50 7.29 1.31
CA ALA A 196 -2.29 7.67 2.02
C ALA A 196 -1.02 7.31 1.23
N PRO A 197 0.12 7.90 1.61
CA PRO A 197 1.41 7.42 1.18
C PRO A 197 1.61 5.92 1.48
N PRO A 198 2.46 5.23 0.70
CA PRO A 198 2.81 3.83 0.97
C PRO A 198 3.26 3.59 2.41
N LYS A 199 2.95 2.39 2.93
CA LYS A 199 3.43 1.90 4.24
C LYS A 199 2.84 2.59 5.47
N LEU A 200 1.69 3.25 5.34
CA LEU A 200 0.96 3.81 6.49
C LEU A 200 -0.19 2.93 6.98
N PHE A 201 -0.75 2.09 6.12
CA PHE A 201 -1.88 1.23 6.48
C PHE A 201 -1.55 -0.24 6.33
N PHE A 202 -1.83 -1.01 7.37
CA PHE A 202 -1.56 -2.44 7.45
C PHE A 202 -2.80 -3.20 7.89
N VAL A 203 -2.98 -4.40 7.34
CA VAL A 203 -3.99 -5.35 7.79
C VAL A 203 -3.34 -6.68 8.15
N ASN A 204 -3.38 -7.02 9.43
CA ASN A 204 -2.94 -8.32 9.93
C ASN A 204 -4.03 -9.35 9.66
N THR A 205 -3.64 -10.52 9.19
CA THR A 205 -4.49 -11.71 9.08
C THR A 205 -3.80 -12.89 9.77
N PRO A 206 -4.49 -13.99 10.07
CA PRO A 206 -3.85 -15.20 10.58
C PRO A 206 -2.80 -15.81 9.65
N SER A 207 -2.84 -15.48 8.34
CA SER A 207 -1.95 -16.02 7.32
C SER A 207 -0.88 -15.04 6.81
N GLY A 208 -0.87 -13.79 7.30
CA GLY A 208 0.12 -12.79 6.90
C GLY A 208 -0.31 -11.36 7.15
N ILE A 209 0.51 -10.43 6.75
CA ILE A 209 0.28 -8.98 6.85
C ILE A 209 0.14 -8.42 5.45
N ALA A 210 -0.94 -7.69 5.19
CA ALA A 210 -1.12 -6.88 4.00
C ALA A 210 -0.65 -5.45 4.30
N GLU A 211 0.36 -5.00 3.57
CA GLU A 211 0.91 -3.64 3.60
C GLU A 211 0.38 -2.88 2.39
N ASP A 212 -0.31 -1.79 2.65
CA ASP A 212 -0.87 -0.92 1.62
C ASP A 212 0.21 -0.02 1.00
N LEU A 213 0.23 0.05 -0.33
CA LEU A 213 1.14 0.89 -1.10
C LEU A 213 0.40 2.00 -1.88
N GLY A 214 -0.77 2.44 -1.37
CA GLY A 214 -1.68 3.39 -2.03
C GLY A 214 -2.62 2.69 -3.00
N CYS A 215 -3.66 2.02 -2.47
CA CYS A 215 -4.43 1.08 -3.27
C CYS A 215 -5.92 0.98 -2.88
N ALA A 216 -6.66 0.31 -3.77
CA ALA A 216 -7.98 -0.22 -3.47
C ALA A 216 -7.94 -1.75 -3.60
N TYR A 217 -8.42 -2.46 -2.60
CA TYR A 217 -8.38 -3.91 -2.55
C TYR A 217 -9.49 -4.51 -1.70
N THR A 218 -9.73 -5.80 -1.90
CA THR A 218 -10.57 -6.64 -1.06
C THR A 218 -9.70 -7.73 -0.44
N LEU A 219 -9.87 -7.95 0.86
CA LEU A 219 -9.20 -9.00 1.61
C LEU A 219 -10.24 -9.86 2.30
N GLU A 220 -10.15 -11.17 2.11
CA GLU A 220 -11.05 -12.15 2.70
C GLU A 220 -10.25 -13.18 3.50
N VAL A 221 -10.74 -13.54 4.68
CA VAL A 221 -10.15 -14.55 5.57
C VAL A 221 -11.21 -15.60 5.88
N ASP A 222 -10.90 -16.86 5.56
CA ASP A 222 -11.77 -18.00 5.85
C ASP A 222 -11.70 -18.44 7.32
N ASP A 223 -12.54 -19.42 7.70
CA ASP A 223 -12.59 -19.93 9.07
C ASP A 223 -11.31 -20.70 9.49
N ASP A 224 -10.53 -21.19 8.53
CA ASP A 224 -9.23 -21.83 8.77
C ASP A 224 -8.09 -20.80 8.94
N GLY A 225 -8.38 -19.53 8.71
CA GLY A 225 -7.43 -18.42 8.78
C GLY A 225 -6.56 -18.26 7.54
N ASN A 226 -6.91 -18.91 6.43
CA ASN A 226 -6.31 -18.60 5.13
C ASN A 226 -6.93 -17.34 4.58
N SER A 227 -6.21 -16.63 3.70
CA SER A 227 -6.76 -15.44 3.11
C SER A 227 -6.54 -15.35 1.59
N ILE A 228 -7.36 -14.53 0.95
CA ILE A 228 -7.19 -14.15 -0.44
C ILE A 228 -7.31 -12.64 -0.57
N LEU A 229 -6.34 -12.04 -1.26
CA LEU A 229 -6.29 -10.62 -1.59
C LEU A 229 -6.63 -10.43 -3.06
N HIS A 230 -7.48 -9.45 -3.36
CA HIS A 230 -7.81 -8.97 -4.70
C HIS A 230 -7.50 -7.48 -4.80
N VAL A 231 -6.59 -7.07 -5.66
CA VAL A 231 -6.19 -5.66 -5.81
C VAL A 231 -6.89 -5.05 -7.01
N THR A 232 -7.67 -4.00 -6.76
CA THR A 232 -8.41 -3.29 -7.82
C THR A 232 -7.60 -2.12 -8.40
N SER A 233 -6.79 -1.46 -7.57
CA SER A 233 -5.96 -0.31 -7.97
C SER A 233 -4.69 -0.28 -7.12
N GLY A 234 -3.57 0.16 -7.68
CA GLY A 234 -2.28 0.25 -6.98
C GLY A 234 -1.63 -1.09 -6.71
N TRP A 235 -0.94 -1.19 -5.59
CA TRP A 235 -0.18 -2.38 -5.17
C TRP A 235 -0.38 -2.67 -3.69
N VAL A 236 -0.41 -3.95 -3.33
CA VAL A 236 -0.38 -4.41 -1.92
C VAL A 236 0.77 -5.40 -1.76
N SER A 237 1.60 -5.23 -0.74
CA SER A 237 2.58 -6.25 -0.34
C SER A 237 1.98 -7.16 0.72
N LEU A 238 2.01 -8.47 0.46
CA LEU A 238 1.66 -9.51 1.43
C LEU A 238 2.95 -10.11 2.00
N GLN A 239 3.04 -10.20 3.32
CA GLN A 239 4.26 -10.65 4.00
C GLN A 239 3.94 -11.63 5.14
N LEU A 240 4.75 -12.68 5.26
CA LEU A 240 4.83 -13.53 6.45
C LEU A 240 6.25 -14.08 6.57
N THR A 241 6.94 -13.78 7.68
CA THR A 241 8.34 -14.20 7.95
C THR A 241 9.27 -13.83 6.78
N ASN A 242 9.73 -14.79 6.01
CA ASN A 242 10.67 -14.61 4.89
C ASN A 242 9.97 -14.71 3.52
N ARG A 243 8.63 -14.70 3.49
CA ARG A 243 7.87 -14.83 2.25
C ARG A 243 7.10 -13.55 1.96
N GLU A 244 7.36 -12.97 0.81
CA GLU A 244 6.74 -11.74 0.34
C GLU A 244 6.14 -11.91 -1.05
N SER A 245 5.05 -11.19 -1.31
CA SER A 245 4.40 -11.12 -2.61
C SER A 245 3.78 -9.74 -2.82
N ALA A 246 4.32 -8.97 -3.74
CA ALA A 246 3.71 -7.72 -4.19
C ALA A 246 2.64 -8.04 -5.25
N VAL A 247 1.41 -7.61 -5.00
CA VAL A 247 0.23 -7.90 -5.79
C VAL A 247 -0.22 -6.64 -6.52
N PRO A 248 -0.14 -6.58 -7.86
CA PRO A 248 -0.56 -5.41 -8.65
C PRO A 248 -2.07 -5.36 -8.87
N ALA A 249 -2.55 -4.22 -9.34
CA ALA A 249 -3.92 -4.04 -9.79
C ALA A 249 -4.36 -5.09 -10.82
N GLY A 250 -5.54 -5.66 -10.64
CA GLY A 250 -6.13 -6.73 -11.46
C GLY A 250 -5.56 -8.12 -11.15
N ALA A 251 -4.75 -8.24 -10.10
CA ALA A 251 -4.23 -9.52 -9.64
C ALA A 251 -4.79 -9.90 -8.26
N ALA A 252 -4.71 -11.20 -7.98
CA ALA A 252 -5.04 -11.79 -6.70
C ALA A 252 -3.86 -12.60 -6.15
N CYS A 253 -3.86 -12.80 -4.83
CA CYS A 253 -2.87 -13.65 -4.16
C CYS A 253 -3.52 -14.36 -2.97
N ALA A 254 -3.47 -15.69 -2.96
CA ALA A 254 -3.89 -16.49 -1.83
C ALA A 254 -2.76 -16.56 -0.79
N THR A 255 -3.13 -16.61 0.50
CA THR A 255 -2.18 -16.88 1.59
C THR A 255 -2.66 -18.06 2.43
N ARG A 256 -1.74 -18.82 2.97
CA ARG A 256 -2.06 -19.95 3.85
C ARG A 256 -1.45 -19.74 5.23
N ARG A 257 -2.26 -20.03 6.25
CA ARG A 257 -1.81 -19.95 7.64
C ARG A 257 -0.59 -20.85 7.86
N GLY A 258 0.46 -20.28 8.46
CA GLY A 258 1.73 -20.98 8.72
C GLY A 258 2.67 -21.10 7.51
N ILE A 259 2.20 -20.81 6.28
CA ILE A 259 3.00 -20.83 5.05
C ILE A 259 3.26 -19.43 4.53
N GLY A 260 2.24 -18.55 4.60
CA GLY A 260 2.29 -17.19 4.09
C GLY A 260 1.76 -17.03 2.66
N PRO A 261 2.15 -15.92 2.00
CA PRO A 261 1.62 -15.59 0.68
C PRO A 261 2.11 -16.54 -0.41
N GLY A 262 1.19 -16.96 -1.25
CA GLY A 262 1.44 -17.65 -2.50
C GLY A 262 1.92 -16.70 -3.60
N THR A 263 1.99 -17.21 -4.81
CA THR A 263 2.40 -16.47 -6.00
C THR A 263 1.24 -15.62 -6.51
N PRO A 264 1.41 -14.31 -6.75
CA PRO A 264 0.39 -13.48 -7.35
C PRO A 264 0.05 -13.92 -8.77
N TYR A 265 -1.22 -13.81 -9.14
CA TYR A 265 -1.72 -14.14 -10.47
C TYR A 265 -2.80 -13.14 -10.90
N PHE A 266 -2.92 -12.89 -12.20
CA PHE A 266 -4.00 -12.05 -12.71
C PHE A 266 -5.34 -12.79 -12.70
N GLU A 267 -6.41 -12.10 -12.33
CA GLU A 267 -7.75 -12.69 -12.15
C GLU A 267 -8.34 -13.30 -13.41
N ASP A 268 -7.91 -12.84 -14.59
CA ASP A 268 -8.28 -13.39 -15.90
C ASP A 268 -7.47 -14.62 -16.32
N ALA A 269 -6.59 -15.15 -15.45
CA ALA A 269 -5.91 -16.42 -15.69
C ALA A 269 -6.92 -17.58 -15.68
N SER A 270 -6.64 -18.62 -16.46
CA SER A 270 -7.49 -19.81 -16.54
C SER A 270 -7.61 -20.49 -15.17
N GLU A 271 -8.72 -21.19 -14.95
CA GLU A 271 -8.91 -21.97 -13.73
C GLU A 271 -7.83 -23.06 -13.57
N ALA A 272 -7.42 -23.68 -14.69
CA ALA A 272 -6.33 -24.65 -14.70
C ALA A 272 -5.00 -24.03 -14.23
N PHE A 273 -4.68 -22.82 -14.69
CA PHE A 273 -3.49 -22.08 -14.26
C PHE A 273 -3.54 -21.76 -12.76
N ARG A 274 -4.67 -21.22 -12.27
CA ARG A 274 -4.85 -20.87 -10.86
C ARG A 274 -4.77 -22.08 -9.93
N SER A 275 -5.43 -23.17 -10.30
CA SER A 275 -5.40 -24.43 -9.54
C SER A 275 -4.01 -25.05 -9.52
N ALA A 276 -3.29 -25.02 -10.65
CA ALA A 276 -1.91 -25.47 -10.74
C ALA A 276 -0.99 -24.62 -9.85
N LEU A 277 -1.18 -23.30 -9.84
CA LEU A 277 -0.40 -22.38 -9.01
C LEU A 277 -0.61 -22.65 -7.52
N ALA A 278 -1.87 -22.83 -7.10
CA ALA A 278 -2.19 -23.20 -5.71
C ALA A 278 -1.54 -24.53 -5.30
N ASN A 279 -1.46 -25.50 -6.22
CA ASN A 279 -0.78 -26.76 -5.95
C ASN A 279 0.73 -26.59 -5.80
N VAL A 280 1.37 -25.76 -6.63
CA VAL A 280 2.81 -25.46 -6.52
C VAL A 280 3.13 -24.69 -5.23
N ASP A 281 2.29 -23.73 -4.84
CA ASP A 281 2.53 -22.87 -3.67
C ASP A 281 2.24 -23.56 -2.33
N PHE A 282 1.21 -24.39 -2.28
CA PHE A 282 0.62 -24.93 -1.04
C PHE A 282 0.44 -26.45 -1.03
N GLY A 283 0.63 -27.11 -2.17
CA GLY A 283 0.63 -28.56 -2.27
C GLY A 283 1.92 -29.17 -1.70
N GLY A 284 1.89 -30.47 -1.42
CA GLY A 284 3.08 -31.22 -1.06
C GLY A 284 4.01 -31.47 -2.25
N ASP A 285 5.26 -31.83 -1.95
CA ASP A 285 6.20 -32.27 -2.98
C ASP A 285 5.76 -33.61 -3.58
N GLY A 286 5.92 -33.74 -4.90
CA GLY A 286 5.59 -34.99 -5.59
C GLY A 286 5.17 -34.81 -7.05
N PRO A 287 4.71 -35.91 -7.70
CA PRO A 287 4.33 -35.91 -9.12
C PRO A 287 3.24 -34.89 -9.48
N ALA A 288 2.32 -34.61 -8.55
CA ALA A 288 1.25 -33.62 -8.73
C ALA A 288 1.82 -32.21 -8.91
N ARG A 289 2.82 -31.82 -8.09
CA ARG A 289 3.51 -30.54 -8.20
C ARG A 289 4.22 -30.37 -9.55
N ILE A 290 4.93 -31.41 -9.99
CA ILE A 290 5.62 -31.41 -11.29
C ILE A 290 4.61 -31.24 -12.45
N SER A 291 3.47 -31.91 -12.37
CA SER A 291 2.40 -31.82 -13.36
C SER A 291 1.76 -30.42 -13.36
N ALA A 292 1.53 -29.85 -12.17
CA ALA A 292 1.03 -28.49 -12.01
C ALA A 292 1.99 -27.45 -12.63
N LEU A 293 3.29 -27.57 -12.40
CA LEU A 293 4.27 -26.68 -12.98
C LEU A 293 4.29 -26.73 -14.52
N LYS A 294 4.08 -27.92 -15.11
CA LYS A 294 3.94 -28.05 -16.58
C LYS A 294 2.74 -27.27 -17.11
N VAL A 295 1.62 -27.28 -16.38
CA VAL A 295 0.42 -26.52 -16.75
C VAL A 295 0.72 -25.02 -16.70
N ILE A 296 1.36 -24.55 -15.62
CA ILE A 296 1.72 -23.13 -15.46
C ILE A 296 2.61 -22.67 -16.62
N VAL A 297 3.70 -23.39 -16.89
CA VAL A 297 4.65 -23.04 -17.96
C VAL A 297 3.96 -23.02 -19.33
N ARG A 298 3.07 -23.95 -19.61
CA ARG A 298 2.34 -24.03 -20.89
C ARG A 298 1.35 -22.87 -21.06
N GLU A 299 0.61 -22.53 -20.01
CA GLU A 299 -0.50 -21.58 -20.09
C GLU A 299 -0.10 -20.14 -19.80
N ALA A 300 1.11 -19.92 -19.28
CA ALA A 300 1.62 -18.58 -18.97
C ALA A 300 1.62 -17.67 -20.19
N ARG A 301 1.07 -16.47 -20.03
CA ARG A 301 1.01 -15.38 -21.03
C ARG A 301 2.03 -14.31 -20.67
N SER A 302 2.31 -13.38 -21.59
CA SER A 302 3.27 -12.27 -21.31
C SER A 302 2.90 -11.46 -20.07
N ARG A 303 1.60 -11.24 -19.79
CA ARG A 303 1.17 -10.57 -18.56
C ARG A 303 1.41 -11.38 -17.28
N ASP A 304 1.55 -12.71 -17.40
CA ASP A 304 1.80 -13.61 -16.26
C ASP A 304 3.32 -13.70 -15.95
N ALA A 305 4.15 -12.89 -16.60
CA ALA A 305 5.61 -12.89 -16.42
C ALA A 305 6.02 -12.63 -14.96
N MET A 306 5.34 -11.73 -14.24
CA MET A 306 5.57 -11.50 -12.81
C MET A 306 5.26 -12.77 -11.98
N THR A 307 4.23 -13.51 -12.31
CA THR A 307 3.91 -14.81 -11.68
C THR A 307 5.06 -15.80 -11.85
N LEU A 308 5.58 -15.93 -13.08
CA LEU A 308 6.75 -16.79 -13.36
C LEU A 308 8.00 -16.32 -12.63
N TRP A 309 8.22 -15.01 -12.52
CA TRP A 309 9.34 -14.44 -11.78
C TRP A 309 9.31 -14.86 -10.30
N TYR A 310 8.16 -14.75 -9.63
CA TYR A 310 8.00 -15.23 -8.25
C TYR A 310 8.28 -16.72 -8.11
N LEU A 311 7.89 -17.53 -9.09
CA LEU A 311 8.14 -18.97 -9.08
C LEU A 311 9.62 -19.34 -9.15
N LEU A 312 10.49 -18.50 -9.73
CA LEU A 312 11.94 -18.78 -9.80
C LEU A 312 12.54 -19.11 -8.42
N SER A 313 12.15 -18.37 -7.39
CA SER A 313 12.64 -18.59 -6.01
C SER A 313 11.85 -19.67 -5.23
N ARG A 314 10.71 -20.13 -5.77
CA ARG A 314 9.77 -21.02 -5.06
C ARG A 314 9.80 -22.47 -5.54
N VAL A 315 10.53 -22.73 -6.61
CA VAL A 315 10.68 -24.07 -7.20
C VAL A 315 12.09 -24.60 -7.03
N SER A 316 12.25 -25.92 -7.16
CA SER A 316 13.55 -26.58 -7.13
C SER A 316 14.43 -26.18 -8.32
N GLU A 317 15.73 -26.39 -8.23
CA GLU A 317 16.68 -26.01 -9.29
C GLU A 317 16.36 -26.62 -10.66
N PRO A 318 16.01 -27.91 -10.81
CA PRO A 318 15.63 -28.48 -12.11
C PRO A 318 14.32 -27.88 -12.67
N GLU A 319 13.40 -27.48 -11.79
CA GLU A 319 12.14 -26.85 -12.17
C GLU A 319 12.35 -25.40 -12.59
N ARG A 320 13.28 -24.69 -11.90
CA ARG A 320 13.62 -23.29 -12.16
C ARG A 320 14.10 -23.06 -13.59
N VAL A 321 14.81 -24.02 -14.16
CA VAL A 321 15.24 -23.95 -15.56
C VAL A 321 14.03 -23.80 -16.50
N ARG A 322 12.99 -24.59 -16.32
CA ARG A 322 11.77 -24.52 -17.14
C ARG A 322 11.00 -23.21 -16.97
N VAL A 323 10.95 -22.72 -15.73
CA VAL A 323 10.30 -21.45 -15.42
C VAL A 323 11.08 -20.30 -16.05
N TYR A 324 12.42 -20.32 -15.93
CA TYR A 324 13.29 -19.33 -16.56
C TYR A 324 13.12 -19.31 -18.08
N ASP A 325 13.20 -20.48 -18.73
CA ASP A 325 13.13 -20.58 -20.17
C ASP A 325 11.79 -20.00 -20.68
N ARG A 326 10.68 -20.30 -20.00
CA ARG A 326 9.38 -19.74 -20.35
C ARG A 326 9.29 -18.24 -20.09
N LEU A 327 9.81 -17.76 -18.96
CA LEU A 327 9.81 -16.33 -18.65
C LEU A 327 10.64 -15.55 -19.65
N ALA A 328 11.84 -16.04 -20.01
CA ALA A 328 12.72 -15.40 -20.99
C ALA A 328 12.14 -15.38 -22.42
N GLU A 329 11.34 -16.40 -22.77
CA GLU A 329 10.58 -16.43 -24.04
C GLU A 329 9.50 -15.34 -24.08
N LEU A 330 8.77 -15.15 -22.97
CA LEU A 330 7.69 -14.17 -22.87
C LEU A 330 8.19 -12.74 -22.73
N VAL A 331 9.21 -12.53 -21.91
CA VAL A 331 9.84 -11.24 -21.63
C VAL A 331 11.36 -11.46 -21.48
N PRO A 332 12.15 -11.18 -22.52
CA PRO A 332 13.60 -11.35 -22.45
C PRO A 332 14.22 -10.59 -21.29
N PRO A 333 15.22 -11.17 -20.58
CA PRO A 333 15.90 -10.47 -19.49
C PRO A 333 16.68 -9.25 -20.02
N PRO A 334 16.74 -8.14 -19.26
CA PRO A 334 17.52 -6.97 -19.62
C PRO A 334 19.03 -7.23 -19.43
N GLU A 335 19.88 -6.46 -20.09
CA GLU A 335 21.29 -6.41 -19.72
C GLU A 335 21.47 -5.69 -18.38
N PRO A 336 22.30 -6.17 -17.44
CA PRO A 336 23.26 -7.29 -17.53
C PRO A 336 22.74 -8.63 -16.96
N VAL A 337 21.44 -8.89 -16.93
CA VAL A 337 20.85 -10.11 -16.34
C VAL A 337 21.23 -11.35 -17.15
N THR A 338 21.92 -12.30 -16.52
CA THR A 338 22.35 -13.54 -17.16
C THR A 338 21.51 -14.73 -16.69
N ARG A 339 21.37 -15.74 -17.58
CA ARG A 339 20.69 -17.01 -17.25
C ARG A 339 21.29 -17.67 -16.01
N GLU A 340 22.61 -17.73 -15.93
CA GLU A 340 23.31 -18.36 -14.82
C GLU A 340 23.04 -17.64 -13.49
N GLY A 341 23.08 -16.31 -13.49
CA GLY A 341 22.79 -15.51 -12.31
C GLY A 341 21.37 -15.71 -11.80
N VAL A 342 20.37 -15.74 -12.70
CA VAL A 342 18.98 -15.99 -12.32
C VAL A 342 18.79 -17.41 -11.78
N LEU A 343 19.37 -18.42 -12.42
CA LEU A 343 19.27 -19.80 -11.94
C LEU A 343 19.93 -20.02 -10.57
N LYS A 344 20.98 -19.25 -10.26
CA LYS A 344 21.61 -19.21 -8.93
C LYS A 344 20.91 -18.28 -7.93
N LEU A 345 19.78 -17.68 -8.30
CA LEU A 345 19.02 -16.72 -7.49
C LEU A 345 19.86 -15.51 -7.05
N ASN A 346 20.65 -14.96 -7.94
CA ASN A 346 21.37 -13.71 -7.69
C ASN A 346 20.36 -12.56 -7.51
N GLU A 347 20.31 -11.99 -6.31
CA GLU A 347 19.31 -10.99 -5.92
C GLU A 347 19.33 -9.76 -6.85
N GLN A 348 20.51 -9.22 -7.15
CA GLN A 348 20.65 -8.04 -8.02
C GLN A 348 20.09 -8.29 -9.43
N MET A 349 20.35 -9.47 -10.00
CA MET A 349 19.82 -9.81 -11.33
C MET A 349 18.32 -10.06 -11.30
N LEU A 350 17.81 -10.66 -10.23
CA LEU A 350 16.39 -10.86 -10.04
C LEU A 350 15.66 -9.53 -9.91
N ASP A 351 16.19 -8.59 -9.13
CA ASP A 351 15.61 -7.26 -8.94
C ASP A 351 15.60 -6.44 -10.24
N LEU A 352 16.70 -6.42 -10.99
CA LEU A 352 16.75 -5.76 -12.30
C LEU A 352 15.68 -6.31 -13.26
N TRP A 353 15.50 -7.63 -13.29
CA TRP A 353 14.46 -8.20 -14.15
C TRP A 353 13.05 -7.90 -13.62
N LYS A 354 12.84 -7.92 -12.30
CA LYS A 354 11.59 -7.55 -11.65
C LYS A 354 11.14 -6.14 -12.00
N GLU A 355 12.05 -5.17 -11.97
CA GLU A 355 11.76 -3.78 -12.35
C GLU A 355 11.23 -3.71 -13.78
N GLN A 356 11.88 -4.35 -14.74
CA GLN A 356 11.38 -4.41 -16.12
C GLN A 356 9.99 -5.05 -16.20
N LEU A 357 9.73 -6.13 -15.44
CA LEU A 357 8.45 -6.83 -15.44
C LEU A 357 7.32 -6.01 -14.82
N ALA A 358 7.61 -5.26 -13.78
CA ALA A 358 6.65 -4.37 -13.12
C ALA A 358 6.20 -3.22 -14.02
N PHE A 359 7.08 -2.79 -14.93
CA PHE A 359 6.85 -1.64 -15.83
C PHE A 359 6.54 -2.05 -17.28
N ALA A 360 6.55 -3.34 -17.62
CA ALA A 360 6.16 -3.79 -18.96
C ALA A 360 4.73 -3.34 -19.26
N PRO A 361 4.50 -2.48 -20.28
CA PRO A 361 3.18 -1.97 -20.58
C PRO A 361 2.28 -3.14 -20.93
N ASN A 362 1.09 -3.15 -20.36
CA ASN A 362 0.04 -4.15 -20.63
C ASN A 362 -0.32 -4.05 -22.13
N THR A 363 0.32 -4.86 -22.97
CA THR A 363 0.33 -4.77 -24.45
C THR A 363 -1.08 -4.86 -25.07
N ASN A 364 -2.08 -5.28 -24.30
CA ASN A 364 -3.47 -5.28 -24.75
C ASN A 364 -4.16 -3.89 -24.75
N SER A 365 -3.70 -2.95 -23.93
CA SER A 365 -4.25 -1.60 -23.93
C SER A 365 -3.81 -0.77 -25.14
N GLN A 366 -2.65 -1.07 -25.74
CA GLN A 366 -2.19 -0.38 -26.94
C GLN A 366 -2.84 -0.91 -28.23
N LYS A 367 -3.15 -2.22 -28.32
CA LYS A 367 -3.85 -2.78 -29.49
C LYS A 367 -5.32 -2.36 -29.57
N LEU A 368 -5.99 -2.11 -28.45
CA LEU A 368 -7.35 -1.57 -28.45
C LEU A 368 -7.38 -0.10 -28.91
N LYS A 369 -6.39 0.72 -28.50
CA LYS A 369 -6.30 2.13 -28.94
C LYS A 369 -5.98 2.31 -30.44
N LEU A 370 -5.35 1.32 -31.08
CA LEU A 370 -5.08 1.35 -32.52
C LEU A 370 -6.27 0.88 -33.37
N ARG A 371 -7.21 0.10 -32.81
CA ARG A 371 -8.43 -0.34 -33.53
C ARG A 371 -9.57 0.70 -33.50
N GLU A 372 -9.56 1.65 -32.61
CA GLU A 372 -10.55 2.75 -32.57
C GLU A 372 -10.14 3.97 -33.40
N LYS A 373 -8.98 3.93 -34.08
CA LYS A 373 -8.47 5.03 -34.92
C LYS A 373 -8.45 4.74 -36.42
N PHE A 374 -9.03 3.59 -36.86
CA PHE A 374 -9.22 3.31 -38.30
C PHE A 374 -10.64 2.86 -38.56
#